data_ab89b58acfe905f20078a0c8562eb5ce
#
_entry.id   ab89b58acfe905f20078a0c8562eb5ce
#
_cell.length_a   1.000
_cell.length_b   1.000
_cell.length_c   1.000
_cell.angle_alpha   90.00
_cell.angle_beta   90.00
_cell.angle_gamma   90.00
#
_symmetry.space_group_name_H-M   'P 1'
#
loop_
_entity.id
_entity.type
_entity.pdbx_description
1 polymer ?
#
loop_
_entity_poly.entity_id
_entity_poly.type
_entity_poly.pdbx_seq_one_letter_code
_entity_poly.pdbx_strand_id
1 'polypeptide(L)'
;MLLAVDIGNTNIVFGIFETSVAGETPRLLTHFRVETRKARTEDEYAAILATLLQLHGVPFCASTDPVAIAAEGAAVQALAGESAPLQPLSVQRHERGISAGILATVVPPVLSAFQRLFRRYLHIDPVVVGPGTRTGMPILYDNPREVGADRIINAVAAYERYRSGCIVVDFGTATTFDVVTPKGEYLGGAIAPGIGISADALFHAAAKLPRVELLRPRSVIGKNTVSSMQSGLVYGYVGLVDGIVERMRAEVDFPVRVIATGGLARLLGSDSRTIEECDEFLTLTGLRIIHERELRKGLRT
;
A
#
# COMPACT_ATOMS: atom_id res chain seq x y z
N MET A 1 12.66 14.18 2.88
CA MET A 1 11.45 13.47 2.41
C MET A 1 11.16 12.27 3.29
N LEU A 2 9.91 11.85 3.39
CA LEU A 2 9.49 10.62 4.09
C LEU A 2 9.37 9.46 3.09
N LEU A 3 10.03 8.34 3.39
CA LEU A 3 9.82 7.06 2.72
C LEU A 3 8.84 6.21 3.54
N ALA A 4 7.65 6.00 3.01
CA ALA A 4 6.64 5.09 3.53
C ALA A 4 6.71 3.76 2.78
N VAL A 5 6.74 2.64 3.50
CA VAL A 5 6.85 1.30 2.91
C VAL A 5 5.78 0.39 3.49
N ASP A 6 4.94 -0.13 2.62
CA ASP A 6 3.97 -1.18 2.93
C ASP A 6 4.47 -2.52 2.38
N ILE A 7 4.74 -3.48 3.28
CA ILE A 7 5.29 -4.79 2.94
C ILE A 7 4.19 -5.84 3.06
N GLY A 8 3.48 -6.05 1.95
CA GLY A 8 2.45 -7.09 1.81
C GLY A 8 3.04 -8.45 1.41
N ASN A 9 2.20 -9.49 1.45
CA ASN A 9 2.60 -10.86 1.10
C ASN A 9 3.02 -11.01 -0.37
N THR A 10 2.41 -10.26 -1.28
CA THR A 10 2.66 -10.35 -2.73
C THR A 10 3.53 -9.20 -3.24
N ASN A 11 3.27 -7.99 -2.77
CA ASN A 11 3.96 -6.79 -3.23
C ASN A 11 4.42 -5.94 -2.05
N ILE A 12 5.52 -5.21 -2.28
CA ILE A 12 5.99 -4.11 -1.45
C ILE A 12 5.68 -2.83 -2.19
N VAL A 13 5.02 -1.90 -1.53
CA VAL A 13 4.68 -0.59 -2.08
C VAL A 13 5.47 0.49 -1.34
N PHE A 14 6.17 1.30 -2.11
CA PHE A 14 6.95 2.44 -1.61
C PHE A 14 6.22 3.73 -1.98
N GLY A 15 6.15 4.67 -1.04
CA GLY A 15 5.66 6.02 -1.27
C GLY A 15 6.68 7.05 -0.78
N ILE A 16 6.98 8.02 -1.62
CA ILE A 16 7.85 9.14 -1.28
C ILE A 16 6.98 10.37 -1.08
N PHE A 17 6.98 10.88 0.15
CA PHE A 17 6.25 12.11 0.48
C PHE A 17 7.21 13.28 0.68
N GLU A 18 6.79 14.43 0.19
CA GLU A 18 7.43 15.68 0.52
C GLU A 18 7.27 15.97 2.02
N THR A 19 8.32 16.45 2.68
CA THR A 19 8.18 16.93 4.06
C THR A 19 7.50 18.29 4.03
N SER A 20 6.36 18.42 4.73
CA SER A 20 5.58 19.65 4.68
C SER A 20 6.33 20.86 5.26
N VAL A 21 6.17 22.00 4.60
CA VAL A 21 6.28 23.31 5.25
C VAL A 21 5.09 23.46 6.21
N ALA A 22 5.29 24.10 7.34
CA ALA A 22 4.28 24.19 8.40
C ALA A 22 2.91 24.61 7.84
N GLY A 23 1.90 23.73 7.94
CA GLY A 23 0.50 24.00 7.56
C GLY A 23 0.01 23.34 6.28
N GLU A 24 0.89 22.74 5.46
CA GLU A 24 0.49 22.03 4.23
C GLU A 24 0.45 20.50 4.43
N THR A 25 -0.49 19.85 3.79
CA THR A 25 -0.53 18.38 3.76
C THR A 25 0.58 17.84 2.83
N PRO A 26 1.50 16.99 3.32
CA PRO A 26 2.57 16.43 2.50
C PRO A 26 2.03 15.72 1.26
N ARG A 27 2.60 16.04 0.10
CA ARG A 27 2.21 15.47 -1.18
C ARG A 27 2.97 14.17 -1.45
N LEU A 28 2.30 13.15 -1.97
CA LEU A 28 2.93 11.99 -2.55
C LEU A 28 3.62 12.39 -3.86
N LEU A 29 4.95 12.35 -3.88
CA LEU A 29 5.76 12.73 -5.04
C LEU A 29 5.83 11.62 -6.07
N THR A 30 6.08 10.41 -5.60
CA THR A 30 6.17 9.20 -6.44
C THR A 30 5.92 7.96 -5.61
N HIS A 31 5.63 6.87 -6.29
CA HIS A 31 5.44 5.56 -5.68
C HIS A 31 6.01 4.46 -6.59
N PHE A 32 6.36 3.33 -5.97
CA PHE A 32 6.87 2.15 -6.66
C PHE A 32 6.22 0.90 -6.10
N ARG A 33 6.18 -0.15 -6.91
CA ARG A 33 5.73 -1.47 -6.48
C ARG A 33 6.74 -2.52 -6.94
N VAL A 34 7.18 -3.37 -6.02
CA VAL A 34 8.04 -4.51 -6.30
C VAL A 34 7.45 -5.77 -5.72
N GLU A 35 7.80 -6.92 -6.29
CA GLU A 35 7.38 -8.22 -5.76
C GLU A 35 8.04 -8.50 -4.40
N THR A 36 7.26 -9.00 -3.45
CA THR A 36 7.76 -9.46 -2.15
C THR A 36 8.49 -10.78 -2.32
N ARG A 37 9.80 -10.76 -2.11
CA ARG A 37 10.63 -11.98 -2.11
C ARG A 37 11.30 -12.14 -0.75
N LYS A 38 10.87 -13.15 0.01
CA LYS A 38 11.33 -13.39 1.39
C LYS A 38 12.83 -13.69 1.49
N ALA A 39 13.43 -14.19 0.41
CA ALA A 39 14.85 -14.53 0.35
C ALA A 39 15.77 -13.36 -0.02
N ARG A 40 15.24 -12.21 -0.43
CA ARG A 40 16.08 -11.04 -0.76
C ARG A 40 16.71 -10.44 0.47
N THR A 41 17.99 -10.08 0.31
CA THR A 41 18.79 -9.38 1.32
C THR A 41 18.46 -7.88 1.35
N GLU A 42 18.90 -7.20 2.40
CA GLU A 42 18.83 -5.74 2.48
C GLU A 42 19.58 -5.05 1.33
N ASP A 43 20.70 -5.63 0.87
CA ASP A 43 21.54 -5.08 -0.20
C ASP A 43 20.78 -5.11 -1.55
N GLU A 44 20.08 -6.22 -1.85
CA GLU A 44 19.25 -6.34 -3.06
C GLU A 44 18.08 -5.36 -3.05
N TYR A 45 17.39 -5.21 -1.92
CA TYR A 45 16.32 -4.23 -1.79
C TYR A 45 16.83 -2.80 -1.87
N ALA A 46 18.02 -2.51 -1.31
CA ALA A 46 18.64 -1.19 -1.40
C ALA A 46 19.00 -0.83 -2.84
N ALA A 47 19.58 -1.78 -3.60
CA ALA A 47 19.90 -1.58 -5.02
C ALA A 47 18.64 -1.30 -5.86
N ILE A 48 17.57 -2.06 -5.63
CA ILE A 48 16.28 -1.84 -6.31
C ILE A 48 15.73 -0.46 -5.97
N LEU A 49 15.70 -0.11 -4.68
CA LEU A 49 15.17 1.18 -4.22
C LEU A 49 15.99 2.34 -4.78
N ALA A 50 17.33 2.26 -4.73
CA ALA A 50 18.23 3.28 -5.26
C ALA A 50 17.99 3.52 -6.76
N THR A 51 17.86 2.44 -7.53
CA THR A 51 17.58 2.51 -8.98
C THR A 51 16.22 3.18 -9.25
N LEU A 52 15.18 2.78 -8.52
CA LEU A 52 13.83 3.34 -8.70
C LEU A 52 13.79 4.83 -8.31
N LEU A 53 14.43 5.22 -7.22
CA LEU A 53 14.54 6.62 -6.81
C LEU A 53 15.29 7.45 -7.85
N GLN A 54 16.40 6.94 -8.37
CA GLN A 54 17.19 7.62 -9.41
C GLN A 54 16.37 7.86 -10.68
N LEU A 55 15.57 6.87 -11.12
CA LEU A 55 14.68 7.01 -12.28
C LEU A 55 13.63 8.12 -12.10
N HIS A 56 13.31 8.45 -10.85
CA HIS A 56 12.35 9.51 -10.51
C HIS A 56 13.01 10.79 -9.99
N GLY A 57 14.34 10.92 -10.10
CA GLY A 57 15.07 12.11 -9.69
C GLY A 57 15.09 12.40 -8.20
N VAL A 58 14.82 11.38 -7.37
CA VAL A 58 14.84 11.47 -5.90
C VAL A 58 16.20 11.00 -5.39
N PRO A 59 16.96 11.83 -4.66
CA PRO A 59 18.21 11.40 -4.04
C PRO A 59 17.97 10.30 -2.99
N PHE A 60 18.82 9.28 -3.00
CA PHE A 60 18.69 8.12 -2.12
C PHE A 60 18.83 8.49 -0.64
N CYS A 61 19.82 9.33 -0.30
CA CYS A 61 20.01 9.83 1.06
C CYS A 61 20.12 11.35 1.09
N ALA A 62 19.92 11.93 2.27
CA ALA A 62 20.09 13.36 2.52
C ALA A 62 21.59 13.71 2.66
N SER A 63 22.41 13.36 1.67
CA SER A 63 23.83 13.74 1.68
C SER A 63 23.98 15.24 1.43
N THR A 64 24.71 15.90 2.33
CA THR A 64 25.16 17.29 2.17
C THR A 64 26.52 17.38 1.47
N ASP A 65 27.11 16.24 1.09
CA ASP A 65 28.45 16.18 0.48
C ASP A 65 28.38 15.97 -1.03
N PRO A 66 28.75 16.97 -1.86
CA PRO A 66 28.75 16.88 -3.31
C PRO A 66 29.64 15.76 -3.87
N VAL A 67 30.66 15.33 -3.14
CA VAL A 67 31.62 14.29 -3.55
C VAL A 67 30.97 12.89 -3.45
N ALA A 68 30.13 12.66 -2.43
CA ALA A 68 29.40 11.40 -2.28
C ALA A 68 28.39 11.19 -3.43
N ILE A 69 27.71 12.24 -3.87
CA ILE A 69 26.74 12.20 -4.99
C ILE A 69 27.42 11.82 -6.31
N ALA A 70 28.65 12.30 -6.53
CA ALA A 70 29.42 11.97 -7.74
C ALA A 70 29.92 10.52 -7.75
N ALA A 71 30.28 9.95 -6.59
CA ALA A 71 30.73 8.58 -6.46
C ALA A 71 29.60 7.55 -6.66
N GLU A 72 28.38 7.85 -6.18
CA GLU A 72 27.20 7.00 -6.40
C GLU A 72 26.77 6.97 -7.88
N GLY A 73 26.81 8.12 -8.56
CA GLY A 73 26.53 8.22 -10.00
C GLY A 73 27.51 7.39 -10.85
N ALA A 74 28.78 7.37 -10.49
CA ALA A 74 29.81 6.62 -11.20
C ALA A 74 29.68 5.09 -11.00
N ALA A 75 29.30 4.64 -9.80
CA ALA A 75 29.12 3.23 -9.51
C ALA A 75 27.92 2.62 -10.27
N VAL A 76 26.83 3.37 -10.42
CA VAL A 76 25.64 2.93 -11.19
C VAL A 76 25.92 2.93 -12.69
N GLN A 77 26.71 3.89 -13.19
CA GLN A 77 27.12 3.95 -14.59
C GLN A 77 28.07 2.83 -15.00
N ALA A 78 28.88 2.33 -14.07
CA ALA A 78 29.77 1.18 -14.30
C ALA A 78 29.01 -0.17 -14.38
N LEU A 79 27.80 -0.26 -13.83
CA LEU A 79 26.94 -1.45 -13.89
C LEU A 79 26.02 -1.47 -15.10
N ALA A 80 25.76 -0.30 -15.71
CA ALA A 80 25.00 -0.15 -16.96
C ALA A 80 26.00 -0.14 -18.12
N GLY A 81 26.33 -1.30 -18.69
CA GLY A 81 27.13 -1.37 -19.92
C GLY A 81 26.60 -0.41 -21.00
N GLU A 82 27.50 0.06 -21.87
CA GLU A 82 27.24 0.99 -22.96
C GLU A 82 26.04 0.58 -23.83
N SER A 83 24.88 1.10 -23.50
CA SER A 83 23.69 1.08 -24.36
C SER A 83 23.15 2.50 -24.48
N ALA A 84 22.75 2.88 -25.70
CA ALA A 84 22.40 4.20 -26.19
C ALA A 84 21.69 5.12 -25.17
N PRO A 85 21.93 6.44 -25.22
CA PRO A 85 21.34 7.38 -24.26
C PRO A 85 19.83 7.37 -24.40
N LEU A 86 19.16 6.87 -23.37
CA LEU A 86 17.73 7.10 -23.18
C LEU A 86 17.55 8.62 -23.06
N GLN A 87 16.69 9.20 -23.89
CA GLN A 87 16.33 10.61 -23.78
C GLN A 87 15.84 10.86 -22.34
N PRO A 88 16.38 11.87 -21.64
CA PRO A 88 15.96 12.15 -20.30
C PRO A 88 14.49 12.57 -20.34
N LEU A 89 13.62 11.76 -19.74
CA LEU A 89 12.34 12.23 -19.25
C LEU A 89 12.65 13.49 -18.45
N SER A 90 11.86 14.55 -18.60
CA SER A 90 12.01 15.80 -17.84
C SER A 90 11.69 15.53 -16.35
N VAL A 91 12.64 14.95 -15.65
CA VAL A 91 12.52 14.58 -14.25
C VAL A 91 12.83 15.82 -13.42
N GLN A 92 11.86 16.32 -12.67
CA GLN A 92 12.12 17.35 -11.66
C GLN A 92 13.08 16.77 -10.62
N ARG A 93 14.32 17.27 -10.57
CA ARG A 93 15.29 16.85 -9.55
C ARG A 93 14.89 17.45 -8.20
N HIS A 94 14.67 16.58 -7.22
CA HIS A 94 14.44 17.00 -5.84
C HIS A 94 15.78 17.20 -5.13
N GLU A 95 16.00 18.38 -4.55
CA GLU A 95 17.25 18.73 -3.84
C GLU A 95 17.42 18.03 -2.49
N ARG A 96 16.31 17.50 -1.93
CA ARG A 96 16.30 16.87 -0.60
C ARG A 96 16.15 15.37 -0.72
N GLY A 97 17.08 14.61 -0.11
CA GLY A 97 17.00 13.15 -0.01
C GLY A 97 16.00 12.67 1.05
N ILE A 98 15.91 11.35 1.18
CA ILE A 98 15.10 10.70 2.22
C ILE A 98 15.72 10.99 3.59
N SER A 99 14.92 11.50 4.53
CA SER A 99 15.35 11.89 5.88
C SER A 99 14.49 11.26 6.98
N ALA A 100 13.43 10.55 6.62
CA ALA A 100 12.55 9.85 7.55
C ALA A 100 11.99 8.58 6.91
N GLY A 101 11.59 7.60 7.73
CA GLY A 101 11.04 6.34 7.26
C GLY A 101 9.95 5.79 8.16
N ILE A 102 8.95 5.17 7.54
CA ILE A 102 7.91 4.40 8.22
C ILE A 102 7.63 3.11 7.46
N LEU A 103 7.49 2.01 8.19
CA LEU A 103 7.27 0.67 7.67
C LEU A 103 6.01 0.05 8.25
N ALA A 104 5.21 -0.59 7.42
CA ALA A 104 4.25 -1.60 7.86
C ALA A 104 4.57 -2.94 7.21
N THR A 105 4.27 -4.04 7.89
CA THR A 105 4.48 -5.37 7.33
C THR A 105 3.53 -6.41 7.93
N VAL A 106 3.09 -7.28 7.06
CA VAL A 106 2.46 -8.58 7.40
C VAL A 106 3.39 -9.74 7.07
N VAL A 107 4.68 -9.47 6.75
CA VAL A 107 5.70 -10.46 6.36
C VAL A 107 6.94 -10.31 7.26
N PRO A 108 6.94 -10.86 8.49
CA PRO A 108 8.02 -10.66 9.46
C PRO A 108 9.44 -10.94 8.95
N PRO A 109 9.70 -11.96 8.10
CA PRO A 109 11.05 -12.20 7.59
C PRO A 109 11.64 -11.04 6.78
N VAL A 110 10.80 -10.26 6.09
CA VAL A 110 11.22 -9.13 5.25
C VAL A 110 11.46 -7.87 6.08
N LEU A 111 10.78 -7.73 7.23
CA LEU A 111 10.94 -6.57 8.11
C LEU A 111 12.38 -6.32 8.51
N SER A 112 13.09 -7.38 8.95
CA SER A 112 14.48 -7.25 9.40
C SER A 112 15.43 -6.79 8.28
N ALA A 113 15.20 -7.23 7.04
CA ALA A 113 15.96 -6.76 5.88
C ALA A 113 15.71 -5.25 5.64
N PHE A 114 14.45 -4.81 5.72
CA PHE A 114 14.13 -3.39 5.57
C PHE A 114 14.69 -2.53 6.71
N GLN A 115 14.60 -2.97 7.96
CA GLN A 115 15.21 -2.24 9.07
C GLN A 115 16.74 -2.08 8.89
N ARG A 116 17.44 -3.15 8.43
CA ARG A 116 18.87 -3.05 8.11
C ARG A 116 19.14 -2.14 6.91
N LEU A 117 18.29 -2.19 5.86
CA LEU A 117 18.38 -1.28 4.72
C LEU A 117 18.31 0.19 5.18
N PHE A 118 17.31 0.54 5.98
CA PHE A 118 17.14 1.91 6.46
C PHE A 118 18.33 2.36 7.30
N ARG A 119 18.84 1.53 8.22
CA ARG A 119 19.99 1.88 9.07
C ARG A 119 21.29 1.98 8.30
N ARG A 120 21.57 1.00 7.42
CA ARG A 120 22.85 0.88 6.73
C ARG A 120 23.00 1.86 5.58
N TYR A 121 21.96 2.06 4.80
CA TYR A 121 22.02 2.83 3.55
C TYR A 121 21.40 4.22 3.64
N LEU A 122 20.36 4.39 4.45
CA LEU A 122 19.70 5.69 4.61
C LEU A 122 20.11 6.40 5.90
N HIS A 123 20.78 5.71 6.85
CA HIS A 123 21.14 6.20 8.18
C HIS A 123 19.93 6.68 8.99
N ILE A 124 18.80 5.98 8.85
CA ILE A 124 17.51 6.29 9.47
C ILE A 124 17.05 5.10 10.31
N ASP A 125 16.55 5.34 11.51
CA ASP A 125 15.74 4.38 12.25
C ASP A 125 14.27 4.58 11.85
N PRO A 126 13.67 3.66 11.07
CA PRO A 126 12.30 3.83 10.62
C PRO A 126 11.31 3.55 11.74
N VAL A 127 10.20 4.28 11.75
CA VAL A 127 9.03 3.90 12.55
C VAL A 127 8.44 2.61 11.99
N VAL A 128 8.28 1.58 12.84
CA VAL A 128 7.65 0.31 12.45
C VAL A 128 6.24 0.29 13.03
N VAL A 129 5.24 0.25 12.16
CA VAL A 129 3.84 0.14 12.60
C VAL A 129 3.54 -1.29 13.01
N GLY A 130 3.14 -1.46 14.26
CA GLY A 130 2.84 -2.76 14.85
C GLY A 130 2.14 -2.64 16.20
N PRO A 131 2.00 -3.73 16.95
CA PRO A 131 1.40 -3.70 18.28
C PRO A 131 2.11 -2.69 19.19
N GLY A 132 1.35 -1.72 19.71
CA GLY A 132 1.89 -0.64 20.55
C GLY A 132 2.21 0.65 19.82
N THR A 133 2.20 0.69 18.49
CA THR A 133 2.26 1.95 17.74
C THR A 133 1.01 2.78 18.01
N ARG A 134 1.20 4.05 18.36
CA ARG A 134 0.08 4.96 18.62
C ARG A 134 -0.50 5.48 17.30
N THR A 135 -1.39 4.72 16.72
CA THR A 135 -2.12 5.11 15.51
C THR A 135 -3.11 6.26 15.75
N GLY A 136 -3.44 6.54 17.02
CA GLY A 136 -4.48 7.50 17.40
C GLY A 136 -5.89 7.01 17.12
N MET A 137 -6.06 5.70 16.88
CA MET A 137 -7.34 5.04 16.64
C MET A 137 -7.55 3.96 17.71
N PRO A 138 -8.55 4.09 18.59
CA PRO A 138 -8.96 3.01 19.47
C PRO A 138 -9.40 1.77 18.67
N ILE A 139 -9.01 0.60 19.12
CA ILE A 139 -9.33 -0.66 18.45
C ILE A 139 -10.32 -1.43 19.36
N LEU A 140 -11.59 -1.52 18.92
CA LEU A 140 -12.70 -2.17 19.64
C LEU A 140 -12.84 -3.63 19.23
N TYR A 141 -11.72 -4.30 18.96
CA TYR A 141 -11.65 -5.71 18.60
C TYR A 141 -11.42 -6.55 19.87
N ASP A 142 -11.96 -7.76 19.94
CA ASP A 142 -11.82 -8.65 21.12
C ASP A 142 -10.36 -8.83 21.54
N ASN A 143 -9.49 -9.07 20.56
CA ASN A 143 -8.05 -9.07 20.74
C ASN A 143 -7.40 -8.07 19.75
N PRO A 144 -7.11 -6.83 20.17
CA PRO A 144 -6.52 -5.80 19.30
C PRO A 144 -5.20 -6.19 18.63
N ARG A 145 -4.46 -7.15 19.18
CA ARG A 145 -3.17 -7.61 18.63
C ARG A 145 -3.32 -8.50 17.39
N GLU A 146 -4.52 -9.02 17.14
CA GLU A 146 -4.82 -9.86 15.97
C GLU A 146 -5.15 -9.05 14.73
N VAL A 147 -5.41 -7.75 14.88
CA VAL A 147 -5.70 -6.88 13.73
C VAL A 147 -4.42 -6.57 12.98
N GLY A 148 -4.38 -6.88 11.69
CA GLY A 148 -3.25 -6.56 10.81
C GLY A 148 -2.97 -5.06 10.79
N ALA A 149 -1.68 -4.70 10.76
CA ALA A 149 -1.28 -3.29 10.75
C ALA A 149 -1.82 -2.55 9.51
N ASP A 150 -1.85 -3.19 8.36
CA ASP A 150 -2.42 -2.70 7.10
C ASP A 150 -3.89 -2.26 7.26
N ARG A 151 -4.71 -3.05 7.94
CA ARG A 151 -6.12 -2.75 8.19
C ARG A 151 -6.29 -1.49 9.06
N ILE A 152 -5.49 -1.35 10.12
CA ILE A 152 -5.52 -0.17 10.99
C ILE A 152 -5.01 1.07 10.24
N ILE A 153 -3.95 0.93 9.43
CA ILE A 153 -3.40 2.02 8.62
C ILE A 153 -4.44 2.55 7.63
N ASN A 154 -5.13 1.64 6.93
CA ASN A 154 -6.20 1.99 6.00
C ASN A 154 -7.37 2.67 6.72
N ALA A 155 -7.78 2.16 7.88
CA ALA A 155 -8.82 2.74 8.72
C ALA A 155 -8.46 4.16 9.20
N VAL A 156 -7.21 4.39 9.61
CA VAL A 156 -6.70 5.72 9.99
C VAL A 156 -6.80 6.69 8.82
N ALA A 157 -6.38 6.27 7.61
CA ALA A 157 -6.43 7.12 6.42
C ALA A 157 -7.87 7.48 6.03
N ALA A 158 -8.77 6.49 6.03
CA ALA A 158 -10.18 6.70 5.71
C ALA A 158 -10.86 7.64 6.72
N TYR A 159 -10.64 7.44 8.01
CA TYR A 159 -11.18 8.32 9.03
C TYR A 159 -10.64 9.74 8.94
N GLU A 160 -9.33 9.91 8.68
CA GLU A 160 -8.73 11.24 8.50
C GLU A 160 -9.36 12.00 7.35
N ARG A 161 -9.71 11.29 6.26
CA ARG A 161 -10.35 11.86 5.06
C ARG A 161 -11.80 12.27 5.30
N TYR A 162 -12.59 11.39 5.91
CA TYR A 162 -14.05 11.60 5.99
C TYR A 162 -14.52 12.21 7.30
N ARG A 163 -13.79 12.01 8.39
CA ARG A 163 -14.19 12.40 9.76
C ARG A 163 -15.61 11.95 10.11
N SER A 164 -15.99 10.77 9.61
CA SER A 164 -17.30 10.15 9.80
C SER A 164 -17.15 8.64 9.84
N GLY A 165 -18.26 7.92 10.08
CA GLY A 165 -18.27 6.46 9.91
C GLY A 165 -17.85 6.07 8.50
N CYS A 166 -17.03 5.03 8.36
CA CYS A 166 -16.62 4.54 7.06
C CYS A 166 -16.38 3.03 7.06
N ILE A 167 -16.50 2.44 5.87
CA ILE A 167 -16.10 1.06 5.56
C ILE A 167 -14.96 1.14 4.55
N VAL A 168 -13.84 0.50 4.86
CA VAL A 168 -12.71 0.35 3.94
C VAL A 168 -12.76 -1.03 3.34
N VAL A 169 -12.71 -1.13 2.01
CA VAL A 169 -12.60 -2.39 1.26
C VAL A 169 -11.21 -2.43 0.64
N ASP A 170 -10.36 -3.38 1.07
CA ASP A 170 -9.02 -3.54 0.50
C ASP A 170 -8.95 -4.80 -0.38
N PHE A 171 -8.65 -4.59 -1.65
CA PHE A 171 -8.46 -5.65 -2.65
C PHE A 171 -7.00 -6.08 -2.75
N GLY A 172 -6.52 -6.74 -1.69
CA GLY A 172 -5.18 -7.31 -1.58
C GLY A 172 -5.12 -8.81 -1.85
N THR A 173 -4.16 -9.48 -1.18
CA THR A 173 -4.07 -10.96 -1.15
C THR A 173 -5.35 -11.57 -0.55
N ALA A 174 -5.87 -10.97 0.53
CA ALA A 174 -7.25 -11.14 0.98
C ALA A 174 -8.06 -9.91 0.52
N THR A 175 -9.40 -10.05 0.46
CA THR A 175 -10.29 -8.90 0.40
C THR A 175 -10.78 -8.63 1.81
N THR A 176 -10.39 -7.50 2.41
CA THR A 176 -10.80 -7.12 3.75
C THR A 176 -11.84 -6.02 3.74
N PHE A 177 -12.66 -6.01 4.77
CA PHE A 177 -13.72 -5.03 5.01
C PHE A 177 -13.55 -4.53 6.44
N ASP A 178 -13.31 -3.25 6.61
CA ASP A 178 -12.96 -2.65 7.89
C ASP A 178 -13.90 -1.51 8.24
N VAL A 179 -14.58 -1.61 9.38
CA VAL A 179 -15.56 -0.61 9.83
C VAL A 179 -14.92 0.33 10.83
N VAL A 180 -15.08 1.62 10.60
CA VAL A 180 -14.66 2.69 11.50
C VAL A 180 -15.88 3.49 11.96
N THR A 181 -15.97 3.75 13.26
CA THR A 181 -17.06 4.53 13.84
C THR A 181 -16.93 6.03 13.54
N PRO A 182 -18.00 6.83 13.66
CA PRO A 182 -17.92 8.30 13.56
C PRO A 182 -16.99 8.95 14.59
N LYS A 183 -16.61 8.24 15.66
CA LYS A 183 -15.64 8.69 16.66
C LYS A 183 -14.19 8.36 16.31
N GLY A 184 -13.94 7.67 15.19
CA GLY A 184 -12.61 7.26 14.78
C GLY A 184 -12.10 6.01 15.50
N GLU A 185 -12.98 5.10 15.87
CA GLU A 185 -12.67 3.82 16.51
C GLU A 185 -12.77 2.70 15.47
N TYR A 186 -11.80 1.80 15.44
CA TYR A 186 -11.86 0.60 14.60
C TYR A 186 -12.80 -0.42 15.26
N LEU A 187 -13.93 -0.68 14.62
CA LEU A 187 -14.97 -1.55 15.18
C LEU A 187 -14.70 -3.04 14.89
N GLY A 188 -14.08 -3.35 13.77
CA GLY A 188 -13.89 -4.71 13.28
C GLY A 188 -14.18 -4.82 11.79
N GLY A 189 -14.44 -6.04 11.31
CA GLY A 189 -14.72 -6.22 9.90
C GLY A 189 -14.78 -7.66 9.44
N ALA A 190 -14.68 -7.89 8.13
CA ALA A 190 -14.68 -9.20 7.50
C ALA A 190 -13.42 -9.43 6.67
N ILE A 191 -13.07 -10.68 6.48
CA ILE A 191 -11.96 -11.12 5.62
C ILE A 191 -12.50 -12.19 4.67
N ALA A 192 -12.37 -11.95 3.37
CA ALA A 192 -12.66 -12.92 2.32
C ALA A 192 -11.38 -13.26 1.54
N PRO A 193 -11.34 -14.39 0.84
CA PRO A 193 -10.25 -14.66 -0.10
C PRO A 193 -10.10 -13.51 -1.09
N GLY A 194 -8.88 -13.14 -1.48
CA GLY A 194 -8.68 -12.17 -2.57
C GLY A 194 -9.01 -12.77 -3.93
N ILE A 195 -9.43 -11.95 -4.89
CA ILE A 195 -9.81 -12.42 -6.23
C ILE A 195 -8.66 -13.15 -6.95
N GLY A 196 -7.41 -12.72 -6.74
CA GLY A 196 -6.24 -13.37 -7.35
C GLY A 196 -6.04 -14.79 -6.85
N ILE A 197 -6.06 -14.99 -5.51
CA ILE A 197 -5.93 -16.34 -4.95
C ILE A 197 -7.13 -17.23 -5.27
N SER A 198 -8.32 -16.67 -5.43
CA SER A 198 -9.51 -17.42 -5.85
C SER A 198 -9.42 -17.85 -7.31
N ALA A 199 -8.88 -17.00 -8.19
CA ALA A 199 -8.61 -17.35 -9.58
C ALA A 199 -7.56 -18.46 -9.67
N ASP A 200 -6.47 -18.37 -8.90
CA ASP A 200 -5.43 -19.40 -8.84
C ASP A 200 -5.98 -20.71 -8.25
N ALA A 201 -6.78 -20.66 -7.20
CA ALA A 201 -7.43 -21.85 -6.62
C ALA A 201 -8.32 -22.55 -7.65
N LEU A 202 -9.10 -21.79 -8.43
CA LEU A 202 -9.95 -22.34 -9.48
C LEU A 202 -9.13 -23.00 -10.59
N PHE A 203 -8.02 -22.40 -11.02
CA PHE A 203 -7.09 -22.97 -11.98
C PHE A 203 -6.47 -24.29 -11.47
N HIS A 204 -6.02 -24.31 -10.21
CA HIS A 204 -5.37 -25.50 -9.64
C HIS A 204 -6.34 -26.64 -9.32
N ALA A 205 -7.58 -26.34 -8.95
CA ALA A 205 -8.57 -27.34 -8.58
C ALA A 205 -9.32 -27.94 -9.77
N ALA A 206 -9.39 -27.25 -10.91
CA ALA A 206 -10.18 -27.67 -12.06
C ALA A 206 -9.30 -28.10 -13.24
N ALA A 207 -9.32 -29.38 -13.58
CA ALA A 207 -8.42 -29.98 -14.57
C ALA A 207 -8.44 -29.37 -16.00
N LYS A 208 -9.50 -28.62 -16.36
CA LYS A 208 -9.68 -28.07 -17.70
C LYS A 208 -9.76 -26.53 -17.75
N LEU A 209 -9.63 -25.84 -16.63
CA LEU A 209 -9.71 -24.39 -16.61
C LEU A 209 -8.31 -23.79 -16.77
N PRO A 210 -8.10 -22.86 -17.73
CA PRO A 210 -6.81 -22.20 -17.92
C PRO A 210 -6.58 -21.11 -16.85
N ARG A 211 -5.34 -20.66 -16.72
CA ARG A 211 -5.08 -19.37 -16.05
C ARG A 211 -5.68 -18.25 -16.87
N VAL A 212 -6.37 -17.34 -16.20
CA VAL A 212 -6.98 -16.17 -16.84
C VAL A 212 -6.46 -14.88 -16.20
N GLU A 213 -6.27 -13.88 -17.04
CA GLU A 213 -5.98 -12.54 -16.57
C GLU A 213 -7.28 -11.91 -16.03
N LEU A 214 -7.15 -11.18 -14.91
CA LEU A 214 -8.29 -10.49 -14.27
C LEU A 214 -8.61 -9.23 -15.07
N LEU A 215 -9.46 -9.38 -16.07
CA LEU A 215 -9.94 -8.30 -16.91
C LEU A 215 -11.47 -8.25 -16.88
N ARG A 216 -12.01 -7.03 -17.02
CA ARG A 216 -13.46 -6.84 -17.13
C ARG A 216 -13.98 -7.47 -18.43
N PRO A 217 -14.89 -8.45 -18.37
CA PRO A 217 -15.44 -9.06 -19.56
C PRO A 217 -16.41 -8.10 -20.26
N ARG A 218 -16.58 -8.29 -21.58
CA ARG A 218 -17.51 -7.45 -22.38
C ARG A 218 -18.97 -7.70 -22.05
N SER A 219 -19.31 -8.88 -21.52
CA SER A 219 -20.68 -9.25 -21.13
C SER A 219 -20.64 -10.24 -19.97
N VAL A 220 -21.71 -10.24 -19.16
CA VAL A 220 -21.85 -11.17 -18.03
C VAL A 220 -21.96 -12.61 -18.51
N ILE A 221 -22.64 -12.85 -19.64
CA ILE A 221 -22.72 -14.19 -20.24
C ILE A 221 -21.50 -14.40 -21.12
N GLY A 222 -20.49 -15.13 -20.61
CA GLY A 222 -19.32 -15.53 -21.37
C GLY A 222 -19.68 -16.60 -22.43
N LYS A 223 -19.06 -16.49 -23.61
CA LYS A 223 -19.28 -17.46 -24.72
C LYS A 223 -18.10 -18.41 -24.93
N ASN A 224 -17.12 -18.40 -24.05
CA ASN A 224 -15.98 -19.32 -23.98
C ASN A 224 -15.49 -19.39 -22.52
N THR A 225 -14.65 -20.37 -22.21
CA THR A 225 -14.16 -20.64 -20.86
C THR A 225 -13.50 -19.41 -20.22
N VAL A 226 -12.63 -18.71 -20.96
CA VAL A 226 -11.89 -17.53 -20.43
C VAL A 226 -12.87 -16.42 -20.07
N SER A 227 -13.76 -16.04 -20.97
CA SER A 227 -14.74 -14.96 -20.68
C SER A 227 -15.75 -15.35 -19.60
N SER A 228 -16.09 -16.65 -19.49
CA SER A 228 -16.97 -17.15 -18.42
C SER A 228 -16.27 -17.07 -17.06
N MET A 229 -14.97 -17.45 -16.98
CA MET A 229 -14.18 -17.32 -15.76
C MET A 229 -13.99 -15.86 -15.36
N GLN A 230 -13.63 -14.99 -16.30
CA GLN A 230 -13.48 -13.55 -16.05
C GLN A 230 -14.78 -12.94 -15.53
N SER A 231 -15.91 -13.32 -16.13
CA SER A 231 -17.24 -12.87 -15.69
C SER A 231 -17.57 -13.32 -14.27
N GLY A 232 -17.37 -14.60 -13.96
CA GLY A 232 -17.62 -15.13 -12.62
C GLY A 232 -16.71 -14.51 -11.56
N LEU A 233 -15.43 -14.31 -11.88
CA LEU A 233 -14.48 -13.66 -10.97
C LEU A 233 -14.83 -12.18 -10.75
N VAL A 234 -14.95 -11.38 -11.80
CA VAL A 234 -15.17 -9.94 -11.66
C VAL A 234 -16.54 -9.63 -11.06
N TYR A 235 -17.63 -10.10 -11.66
CA TYR A 235 -18.96 -9.80 -11.17
C TYR A 235 -19.33 -10.57 -9.90
N GLY A 236 -18.74 -11.76 -9.68
CA GLY A 236 -18.88 -12.48 -8.42
C GLY A 236 -18.27 -11.71 -7.26
N TYR A 237 -17.08 -11.11 -7.44
CA TYR A 237 -16.44 -10.27 -6.42
C TYR A 237 -17.15 -8.93 -6.21
N VAL A 238 -17.69 -8.31 -7.26
CA VAL A 238 -18.57 -7.14 -7.12
C VAL A 238 -19.77 -7.48 -6.25
N GLY A 239 -20.44 -8.59 -6.54
CA GLY A 239 -21.57 -9.05 -5.73
C GLY A 239 -21.22 -9.41 -4.30
N LEU A 240 -20.06 -10.03 -4.07
CA LEU A 240 -19.51 -10.32 -2.73
C LEU A 240 -19.32 -9.03 -1.94
N VAL A 241 -18.69 -8.03 -2.55
CA VAL A 241 -18.42 -6.73 -1.92
C VAL A 241 -19.72 -6.02 -1.58
N ASP A 242 -20.60 -5.85 -2.55
CA ASP A 242 -21.89 -5.21 -2.33
C ASP A 242 -22.69 -5.91 -1.24
N GLY A 243 -22.74 -7.26 -1.27
CA GLY A 243 -23.49 -8.03 -0.30
C GLY A 243 -22.93 -7.96 1.12
N ILE A 244 -21.59 -7.88 1.30
CA ILE A 244 -20.98 -7.72 2.63
C ILE A 244 -21.20 -6.29 3.13
N VAL A 245 -20.93 -5.28 2.30
CA VAL A 245 -21.09 -3.88 2.68
C VAL A 245 -22.54 -3.55 3.07
N GLU A 246 -23.52 -4.05 2.31
CA GLU A 246 -24.94 -3.87 2.64
C GLU A 246 -25.31 -4.48 4.00
N ARG A 247 -24.76 -5.65 4.34
CA ARG A 247 -24.94 -6.27 5.66
C ARG A 247 -24.29 -5.47 6.77
N MET A 248 -23.04 -4.98 6.56
CA MET A 248 -22.37 -4.13 7.53
C MET A 248 -23.13 -2.82 7.77
N ARG A 249 -23.66 -2.20 6.69
CA ARG A 249 -24.51 -1.01 6.81
C ARG A 249 -25.79 -1.26 7.62
N ALA A 250 -26.36 -2.44 7.52
CA ALA A 250 -27.55 -2.83 8.28
C ALA A 250 -27.25 -3.15 9.76
N GLU A 251 -26.01 -3.46 10.10
CA GLU A 251 -25.58 -3.83 11.48
C GLU A 251 -25.18 -2.60 12.30
N VAL A 252 -24.71 -1.51 11.66
CA VAL A 252 -24.31 -0.29 12.36
C VAL A 252 -25.47 0.71 12.41
N ASP A 253 -25.54 1.53 13.48
CA ASP A 253 -26.57 2.53 13.73
C ASP A 253 -26.18 3.95 13.25
N PHE A 254 -25.13 4.05 12.43
CA PHE A 254 -24.62 5.31 11.89
C PHE A 254 -24.36 5.24 10.38
N PRO A 255 -24.39 6.38 9.68
CA PRO A 255 -24.08 6.42 8.26
C PRO A 255 -22.58 6.15 8.01
N VAL A 256 -22.27 5.41 6.95
CA VAL A 256 -20.91 5.07 6.56
C VAL A 256 -20.62 5.45 5.11
N ARG A 257 -19.44 6.00 4.88
CA ARG A 257 -18.82 6.17 3.57
C ARG A 257 -18.06 4.91 3.21
N VAL A 258 -18.03 4.52 1.95
CA VAL A 258 -17.34 3.31 1.51
C VAL A 258 -16.22 3.67 0.56
N ILE A 259 -14.98 3.35 0.97
CA ILE A 259 -13.79 3.58 0.16
C ILE A 259 -13.09 2.25 -0.13
N ALA A 260 -12.67 2.09 -1.38
CA ALA A 260 -11.88 0.94 -1.80
C ALA A 260 -10.40 1.30 -1.99
N THR A 261 -9.53 0.35 -1.66
CA THR A 261 -8.08 0.42 -1.88
C THR A 261 -7.54 -0.91 -2.40
N GLY A 262 -6.24 -0.98 -2.62
CA GLY A 262 -5.59 -2.16 -3.17
C GLY A 262 -5.49 -2.18 -4.69
N GLY A 263 -4.71 -3.13 -5.20
CA GLY A 263 -4.33 -3.14 -6.62
C GLY A 263 -5.47 -3.36 -7.62
N LEU A 264 -6.60 -3.89 -7.17
CA LEU A 264 -7.77 -4.19 -8.01
C LEU A 264 -8.98 -3.30 -7.69
N ALA A 265 -8.80 -2.28 -6.84
CA ALA A 265 -9.87 -1.38 -6.44
C ALA A 265 -10.55 -0.69 -7.63
N ARG A 266 -9.78 -0.23 -8.60
CA ARG A 266 -10.34 0.42 -9.81
C ARG A 266 -11.12 -0.55 -10.70
N LEU A 267 -10.64 -1.80 -10.82
CA LEU A 267 -11.30 -2.81 -11.65
C LEU A 267 -12.68 -3.18 -11.09
N LEU A 268 -12.76 -3.39 -9.78
CA LEU A 268 -13.96 -3.91 -9.12
C LEU A 268 -14.88 -2.77 -8.64
N GLY A 269 -14.32 -1.68 -8.18
CA GLY A 269 -15.09 -0.55 -7.63
C GLY A 269 -15.97 0.16 -8.65
N SER A 270 -15.56 0.17 -9.93
CA SER A 270 -16.36 0.79 -10.99
C SER A 270 -17.72 0.10 -11.25
N ASP A 271 -17.85 -1.16 -10.87
CA ASP A 271 -19.10 -1.95 -11.05
C ASP A 271 -19.85 -2.14 -9.73
N SER A 272 -19.25 -1.81 -8.58
CA SER A 272 -19.88 -1.88 -7.27
C SER A 272 -20.92 -0.77 -7.10
N ARG A 273 -22.05 -1.12 -6.48
CA ARG A 273 -23.11 -0.17 -6.11
C ARG A 273 -22.84 0.50 -4.76
N THR A 274 -21.95 -0.07 -3.97
CA THR A 274 -21.69 0.35 -2.59
C THR A 274 -20.40 1.14 -2.43
N ILE A 275 -19.41 0.93 -3.29
CA ILE A 275 -18.14 1.68 -3.26
C ILE A 275 -18.38 3.09 -3.81
N GLU A 276 -18.02 4.10 -3.03
CA GLU A 276 -18.19 5.51 -3.36
C GLU A 276 -16.91 6.14 -3.92
N GLU A 277 -15.75 5.64 -3.48
CA GLU A 277 -14.44 6.17 -3.86
C GLU A 277 -13.40 5.05 -3.93
N CYS A 278 -12.43 5.17 -4.85
CA CYS A 278 -11.27 4.28 -4.94
C CYS A 278 -9.99 5.09 -4.77
N ASP A 279 -9.17 4.71 -3.78
CA ASP A 279 -7.85 5.30 -3.54
C ASP A 279 -6.79 4.19 -3.43
N GLU A 280 -6.00 4.02 -4.47
CA GLU A 280 -4.93 3.00 -4.49
C GLU A 280 -3.75 3.31 -3.56
N PHE A 281 -3.67 4.56 -3.03
CA PHE A 281 -2.60 5.02 -2.13
C PHE A 281 -3.06 5.20 -0.69
N LEU A 282 -4.24 4.70 -0.34
CA LEU A 282 -4.82 4.87 1.00
C LEU A 282 -3.86 4.39 2.09
N THR A 283 -3.23 3.22 1.91
CA THR A 283 -2.26 2.65 2.87
C THR A 283 -1.04 3.56 3.04
N LEU A 284 -0.48 4.08 1.94
CA LEU A 284 0.65 5.02 1.99
C LEU A 284 0.25 6.32 2.71
N THR A 285 -0.95 6.82 2.45
CA THR A 285 -1.51 7.99 3.14
C THR A 285 -1.64 7.72 4.64
N GLY A 286 -2.12 6.55 5.03
CA GLY A 286 -2.24 6.15 6.44
C GLY A 286 -0.88 6.05 7.14
N LEU A 287 0.12 5.48 6.48
CA LEU A 287 1.49 5.46 6.98
C LEU A 287 2.01 6.86 7.24
N ARG A 288 1.86 7.78 6.29
CA ARG A 288 2.27 9.18 6.46
C ARG A 288 1.58 9.83 7.67
N ILE A 289 0.27 9.65 7.81
CA ILE A 289 -0.50 10.22 8.94
C ILE A 289 0.02 9.68 10.28
N ILE A 290 0.29 8.37 10.38
CA ILE A 290 0.82 7.75 11.59
C ILE A 290 2.22 8.29 11.90
N HIS A 291 3.08 8.44 10.90
CA HIS A 291 4.40 9.05 11.07
C HIS A 291 4.32 10.46 11.64
N GLU A 292 3.44 11.31 11.10
CA GLU A 292 3.23 12.67 11.61
C GLU A 292 2.74 12.69 13.06
N ARG A 293 1.87 11.74 13.44
CA ARG A 293 1.39 11.60 14.83
C ARG A 293 2.51 11.22 15.80
N GLU A 294 3.41 10.34 15.36
CA GLU A 294 4.59 9.93 16.17
C GLU A 294 5.58 11.09 16.34
N LEU A 295 5.87 11.87 15.29
CA LEU A 295 6.74 13.06 15.38
C LEU A 295 6.22 14.11 16.35
N ARG A 296 4.91 14.43 16.33
CA ARG A 296 4.29 15.42 17.24
C ARG A 296 4.42 15.03 18.71
N LYS A 297 4.62 13.76 19.01
CA LYS A 297 4.84 13.26 20.36
C LYS A 297 6.26 13.52 20.84
N GLY A 298 7.26 13.26 19.99
CA GLY A 298 8.67 13.49 20.33
C GLY A 298 8.99 14.99 20.62
N LEU A 299 8.14 15.89 20.14
CA LEU A 299 8.26 17.34 20.40
C LEU A 299 7.58 17.80 21.73
N ARG A 300 6.85 16.90 22.41
CA ARG A 300 6.12 17.19 23.66
C ARG A 300 6.73 16.53 24.90
N THR A 301 7.75 15.71 24.72
CA THR A 301 8.60 15.13 25.78
C THR A 301 9.94 15.82 25.82
#